data_96165faedd6322d4f024d50767458028
#
_entry.id   96165faedd6322d4f024d50767458028
#
_cell.length_a   1.000
_cell.length_b   1.000
_cell.length_c   1.000
_cell.angle_alpha   90.00
_cell.angle_beta   90.00
_cell.angle_gamma   90.00
#
_symmetry.space_group_name_H-M   'P 1'
#
loop_
_entity.id
_entity.type
_entity.pdbx_description
1 polymer ?
#
loop_
_entity_poly.entity_id
_entity_poly.type
_entity_poly.pdbx_seq_one_letter_code
_entity_poly.pdbx_strand_id
1 'polypeptide(L)'
;MKKLVALFLALAMTLALVACGQKETNEPQDNSKQNDTEQTQTIDWPKRTITMQVGFKAGGDTDYYARMLAQYLEGILGETIVVVNTAGVNGQVAAREVMESDADGYTCYFTHTVSWYQEACGTVDGFSYINDFEPAGIAVADKTFCIAMRADSGIKTADDLVAYLKDNPEGLSVSTSYAGLADYVVYQFEKATGVKMEGVDIGSNATDRVVGLLNGSVDILPINYSNIADYVTTGEVVVLGVCADERCAYLPDVPTLAEQGVDCSATKYYYVNFPKGTDSAIIEKFTEAMKAVTEMPEFAEAISTFNGEPCYVSASDHAAFAQETIDEMKALVG
;
A
#
# COMPACT_ATOMS: atom_id res chain seq x y z
N MET A 1 15.84 17.64 -8.27
CA MET A 1 16.67 17.62 -9.48
C MET A 1 15.78 17.56 -10.71
N LYS A 2 15.31 18.72 -11.17
CA LYS A 2 14.51 18.86 -12.39
C LYS A 2 15.48 19.01 -13.58
N LYS A 3 15.64 17.95 -14.41
CA LYS A 3 16.18 17.96 -15.79
C LYS A 3 16.60 16.53 -16.15
N LEU A 4 15.70 15.72 -16.73
CA LEU A 4 16.00 14.59 -17.60
C LEU A 4 14.71 13.88 -18.06
N VAL A 5 13.76 14.65 -18.59
CA VAL A 5 12.65 14.11 -19.39
C VAL A 5 12.49 15.02 -20.62
N ALA A 6 13.41 14.92 -21.54
CA ALA A 6 13.24 15.42 -22.90
C ALA A 6 14.45 14.98 -23.74
N LEU A 7 14.49 13.71 -24.17
CA LEU A 7 15.28 13.30 -25.35
C LEU A 7 15.01 11.82 -25.70
N PHE A 8 13.87 11.52 -26.28
CA PHE A 8 13.67 10.33 -27.10
C PHE A 8 12.41 10.49 -27.93
N LEU A 9 12.43 11.49 -28.82
CA LEU A 9 11.46 11.58 -29.91
C LEU A 9 12.14 12.31 -31.06
N ALA A 10 12.94 11.60 -31.83
CA ALA A 10 13.33 11.94 -33.22
C ALA A 10 14.43 10.97 -33.66
N LEU A 11 14.08 9.84 -34.27
CA LEU A 11 14.87 9.24 -35.38
C LEU A 11 14.16 7.98 -35.90
N ALA A 12 13.23 8.15 -36.80
CA ALA A 12 12.81 7.09 -37.70
C ALA A 12 12.03 7.70 -38.87
N MET A 13 12.72 8.33 -39.79
CA MET A 13 12.31 8.54 -41.16
C MET A 13 13.55 8.76 -41.99
N THR A 14 13.86 7.78 -42.82
CA THR A 14 14.42 7.84 -44.19
C THR A 14 15.05 6.49 -44.52
N LEU A 15 14.54 5.75 -45.42
CA LEU A 15 15.02 5.49 -46.78
C LEU A 15 14.22 4.35 -47.41
N ALA A 16 13.30 4.71 -48.25
CA ALA A 16 12.85 3.85 -49.35
C ALA A 16 13.65 4.25 -50.59
N LEU A 17 14.04 3.25 -51.39
CA LEU A 17 14.03 3.21 -52.83
C LEU A 17 15.21 2.43 -53.43
N VAL A 18 14.82 1.65 -54.47
CA VAL A 18 15.64 1.11 -55.60
C VAL A 18 16.26 -0.28 -55.34
N ALA A 19 15.96 -1.34 -56.09
CA ALA A 19 15.70 -1.50 -57.51
C ALA A 19 15.16 -2.90 -57.87
N CYS A 20 14.48 -2.95 -58.99
CA CYS A 20 14.04 -4.11 -59.78
C CYS A 20 15.14 -5.09 -60.19
N GLY A 21 14.74 -6.38 -60.37
CA GLY A 21 15.42 -7.24 -61.35
C GLY A 21 15.22 -8.74 -61.17
N GLN A 22 14.26 -9.32 -61.95
CA GLN A 22 14.20 -10.65 -62.59
C GLN A 22 14.12 -11.95 -61.77
N LYS A 23 12.96 -12.59 -61.83
CA LYS A 23 12.56 -13.91 -62.45
C LYS A 23 13.46 -15.14 -62.19
N GLU A 24 12.98 -16.17 -61.55
CA GLU A 24 12.26 -17.35 -62.03
C GLU A 24 12.09 -18.44 -60.99
N THR A 25 10.87 -18.98 -60.99
CA THR A 25 10.39 -20.37 -60.82
C THR A 25 10.42 -21.10 -59.48
N ASN A 26 9.17 -21.43 -59.08
CA ASN A 26 8.66 -22.72 -58.54
C ASN A 26 8.85 -23.06 -57.08
N GLU A 27 7.84 -23.08 -56.43
CA GLU A 27 6.87 -23.99 -55.81
C GLU A 27 6.46 -23.58 -54.38
N PRO A 28 5.25 -23.88 -53.90
CA PRO A 28 4.64 -23.21 -52.76
C PRO A 28 5.09 -23.84 -51.47
N GLN A 29 5.82 -23.09 -50.63
CA GLN A 29 5.91 -23.35 -49.23
C GLN A 29 4.78 -22.62 -48.53
N ASP A 30 3.90 -23.42 -47.97
CA ASP A 30 2.86 -23.06 -47.03
C ASP A 30 3.49 -22.31 -45.82
N ASN A 31 3.45 -20.98 -45.85
CA ASN A 31 3.75 -20.13 -44.74
C ASN A 31 2.43 -19.82 -44.04
N SER A 32 1.95 -20.77 -43.23
CA SER A 32 0.99 -20.46 -42.19
C SER A 32 1.61 -19.40 -41.26
N LYS A 33 1.27 -18.14 -41.52
CA LYS A 33 1.41 -17.08 -40.51
C LYS A 33 0.58 -17.53 -39.33
N GLN A 34 1.26 -18.00 -38.27
CA GLN A 34 0.71 -18.00 -36.92
C GLN A 34 0.38 -16.54 -36.61
N ASN A 35 -0.89 -16.22 -36.74
CA ASN A 35 -1.47 -15.11 -36.01
C ASN A 35 -1.50 -15.59 -34.56
N ASP A 36 -0.56 -15.15 -33.76
CA ASP A 36 -0.72 -15.11 -32.32
C ASP A 36 -1.83 -14.09 -32.01
N THR A 37 -3.06 -14.54 -32.19
CA THR A 37 -4.20 -13.94 -31.52
C THR A 37 -4.07 -14.47 -30.09
N GLU A 38 -3.69 -13.61 -29.14
CA GLU A 38 -3.91 -13.87 -27.72
C GLU A 38 -5.37 -14.29 -27.56
N GLN A 39 -5.60 -15.60 -27.48
CA GLN A 39 -6.88 -16.12 -27.05
C GLN A 39 -6.93 -15.84 -25.55
N THR A 40 -7.63 -14.79 -25.15
CA THR A 40 -8.09 -14.60 -23.77
C THR A 40 -8.84 -15.90 -23.40
N GLN A 41 -8.19 -16.80 -22.69
CA GLN A 41 -8.82 -18.00 -22.17
C GLN A 41 -9.89 -17.52 -21.18
N THR A 42 -11.14 -17.64 -21.54
CA THR A 42 -12.25 -17.37 -20.62
C THR A 42 -12.23 -18.44 -19.53
N ILE A 43 -11.60 -18.11 -18.40
CA ILE A 43 -11.60 -19.01 -17.26
C ILE A 43 -12.96 -19.00 -16.56
N ASP A 44 -13.48 -20.20 -16.26
CA ASP A 44 -14.74 -20.42 -15.54
C ASP A 44 -14.49 -20.36 -14.01
N TRP A 45 -14.10 -19.21 -13.53
CA TRP A 45 -13.77 -18.85 -12.15
C TRP A 45 -14.32 -17.44 -11.88
N PRO A 46 -14.77 -17.09 -10.63
CA PRO A 46 -15.00 -18.01 -9.50
C PRO A 46 -16.34 -18.76 -9.61
N LYS A 47 -16.49 -19.86 -8.88
CA LYS A 47 -17.72 -20.68 -8.77
C LYS A 47 -18.16 -20.93 -7.32
N ARG A 48 -17.44 -20.36 -6.38
CA ARG A 48 -17.70 -20.46 -4.94
C ARG A 48 -17.10 -19.27 -4.23
N THR A 49 -17.45 -19.12 -2.98
CA THR A 49 -16.93 -18.05 -2.10
C THR A 49 -15.41 -17.97 -2.11
N ILE A 50 -14.89 -16.74 -2.25
CA ILE A 50 -13.48 -16.40 -2.09
C ILE A 50 -13.26 -15.95 -0.65
N THR A 51 -12.17 -16.34 -0.03
CA THR A 51 -11.73 -15.87 1.28
C THR A 51 -10.65 -14.81 1.11
N MET A 52 -10.89 -13.60 1.61
CA MET A 52 -9.90 -12.53 1.65
C MET A 52 -9.37 -12.39 3.08
N GLN A 53 -8.15 -12.87 3.31
CA GLN A 53 -7.47 -12.80 4.60
C GLN A 53 -6.90 -11.40 4.84
N VAL A 54 -7.13 -10.87 6.04
CA VAL A 54 -6.61 -9.57 6.50
C VAL A 54 -5.76 -9.77 7.74
N GLY A 55 -4.51 -9.32 7.71
CA GLY A 55 -3.53 -9.54 8.78
C GLY A 55 -3.71 -8.68 10.03
N PHE A 56 -4.84 -7.97 10.18
CA PHE A 56 -5.12 -7.01 11.25
C PHE A 56 -6.50 -7.26 11.85
N LYS A 57 -6.72 -6.77 13.10
CA LYS A 57 -8.02 -6.86 13.76
C LYS A 57 -9.08 -6.07 12.99
N ALA A 58 -10.34 -6.51 13.12
CA ALA A 58 -11.48 -5.79 12.54
C ALA A 58 -11.62 -4.38 13.14
N GLY A 59 -12.17 -3.46 12.33
CA GLY A 59 -12.49 -2.08 12.73
C GLY A 59 -11.38 -1.06 12.47
N GLY A 60 -10.22 -1.46 11.93
CA GLY A 60 -9.19 -0.54 11.46
C GLY A 60 -9.32 -0.26 9.95
N ASP A 61 -8.47 0.63 9.46
CA ASP A 61 -8.40 1.05 8.07
C ASP A 61 -8.24 -0.12 7.08
N THR A 62 -7.36 -1.07 7.39
CA THR A 62 -7.12 -2.25 6.52
C THR A 62 -8.37 -3.14 6.39
N ASP A 63 -9.07 -3.39 7.50
CA ASP A 63 -10.32 -4.14 7.51
C ASP A 63 -11.42 -3.42 6.73
N TYR A 64 -11.52 -2.10 6.91
CA TYR A 64 -12.50 -1.28 6.21
C TYR A 64 -12.31 -1.34 4.69
N TYR A 65 -11.11 -1.08 4.20
CA TYR A 65 -10.84 -1.11 2.76
C TYR A 65 -10.98 -2.50 2.16
N ALA A 66 -10.59 -3.56 2.90
CA ALA A 66 -10.81 -4.94 2.47
C ALA A 66 -12.30 -5.24 2.25
N ARG A 67 -13.17 -4.82 3.19
CA ARG A 67 -14.62 -5.03 3.09
C ARG A 67 -15.25 -4.22 1.96
N MET A 68 -14.81 -2.98 1.76
CA MET A 68 -15.29 -2.16 0.64
C MET A 68 -14.86 -2.78 -0.69
N LEU A 69 -13.60 -3.16 -0.84
CA LEU A 69 -13.12 -3.81 -2.06
C LEU A 69 -13.87 -5.13 -2.32
N ALA A 70 -14.04 -5.98 -1.31
CA ALA A 70 -14.77 -7.24 -1.40
C ALA A 70 -16.22 -7.02 -1.88
N GLN A 71 -16.93 -6.08 -1.26
CA GLN A 71 -18.32 -5.76 -1.60
C GLN A 71 -18.50 -5.37 -3.08
N TYR A 72 -17.61 -4.54 -3.61
CA TYR A 72 -17.71 -4.10 -5.01
C TYR A 72 -17.23 -5.17 -5.99
N LEU A 73 -16.21 -5.96 -5.62
CA LEU A 73 -15.75 -7.10 -6.41
C LEU A 73 -16.83 -8.20 -6.54
N GLU A 74 -17.61 -8.47 -5.48
CA GLU A 74 -18.74 -9.41 -5.53
C GLU A 74 -19.72 -9.08 -6.68
N GLY A 75 -19.98 -7.78 -6.89
CA GLY A 75 -20.87 -7.32 -7.97
C GLY A 75 -20.34 -7.59 -9.37
N ILE A 76 -19.03 -7.69 -9.54
CA ILE A 76 -18.37 -7.95 -10.84
C ILE A 76 -18.13 -9.44 -11.04
N LEU A 77 -17.58 -10.10 -10.00
CA LEU A 77 -17.17 -11.50 -10.08
C LEU A 77 -18.35 -12.48 -9.95
N GLY A 78 -19.48 -12.02 -9.38
CA GLY A 78 -20.70 -12.81 -9.24
C GLY A 78 -20.68 -13.83 -8.08
N GLU A 79 -19.66 -13.81 -7.23
CA GLU A 79 -19.49 -14.71 -6.10
C GLU A 79 -19.14 -13.93 -4.83
N THR A 80 -19.52 -14.46 -3.67
CA THR A 80 -19.26 -13.83 -2.36
C THR A 80 -17.78 -13.83 -2.02
N ILE A 81 -17.31 -12.70 -1.45
CA ILE A 81 -15.95 -12.56 -0.92
C ILE A 81 -16.02 -12.32 0.59
N VAL A 82 -15.62 -13.32 1.37
CA VAL A 82 -15.64 -13.24 2.83
C VAL A 82 -14.31 -12.70 3.35
N VAL A 83 -14.37 -11.57 4.07
CA VAL A 83 -13.19 -10.99 4.74
C VAL A 83 -13.00 -11.67 6.10
N VAL A 84 -11.80 -12.24 6.32
CA VAL A 84 -11.41 -12.93 7.55
C VAL A 84 -10.19 -12.22 8.16
N ASN A 85 -10.28 -11.88 9.44
CA ASN A 85 -9.23 -11.17 10.15
C ASN A 85 -8.37 -12.14 10.99
N THR A 86 -7.10 -12.32 10.59
CA THR A 86 -6.12 -13.13 11.34
C THR A 86 -4.96 -12.23 11.75
N ALA A 87 -5.10 -11.55 12.88
CA ALA A 87 -4.10 -10.60 13.35
C ALA A 87 -2.88 -11.31 13.98
N GLY A 88 -1.69 -10.77 13.74
CA GLY A 88 -0.44 -11.22 14.36
C GLY A 88 0.79 -10.78 13.58
N VAL A 89 1.81 -10.37 14.32
CA VAL A 89 3.14 -9.98 13.80
C VAL A 89 3.05 -9.05 12.57
N ASN A 90 2.31 -7.94 12.68
CA ASN A 90 2.06 -6.99 11.58
C ASN A 90 1.58 -7.66 10.28
N GLY A 91 0.71 -8.68 10.40
CA GLY A 91 0.10 -9.36 9.26
C GLY A 91 0.79 -10.64 8.81
N GLN A 92 1.98 -10.99 9.32
CA GLN A 92 2.72 -12.19 8.88
C GLN A 92 1.96 -13.49 9.16
N VAL A 93 1.11 -13.56 10.20
CA VAL A 93 0.32 -14.76 10.51
C VAL A 93 -0.65 -15.04 9.36
N ALA A 94 -1.47 -14.06 8.96
CA ALA A 94 -2.39 -14.21 7.83
C ALA A 94 -1.67 -14.46 6.51
N ALA A 95 -0.53 -13.77 6.28
CA ALA A 95 0.27 -13.99 5.08
C ALA A 95 0.72 -15.45 4.96
N ARG A 96 1.20 -16.04 6.06
CA ARG A 96 1.64 -17.44 6.09
C ARG A 96 0.48 -18.41 5.83
N GLU A 97 -0.69 -18.17 6.45
CA GLU A 97 -1.89 -18.97 6.19
C GLU A 97 -2.29 -18.94 4.71
N VAL A 98 -2.22 -17.77 4.07
CA VAL A 98 -2.51 -17.64 2.64
C VAL A 98 -1.45 -18.30 1.78
N MET A 99 -0.16 -18.11 2.07
CA MET A 99 0.94 -18.74 1.35
C MET A 99 0.82 -20.28 1.35
N GLU A 100 0.36 -20.86 2.47
CA GLU A 100 0.19 -22.31 2.66
C GLU A 100 -1.14 -22.85 2.11
N SER A 101 -2.05 -21.98 1.65
CA SER A 101 -3.32 -22.38 1.08
C SER A 101 -3.18 -22.86 -0.38
N ASP A 102 -4.22 -23.54 -0.90
CA ASP A 102 -4.23 -23.99 -2.30
C ASP A 102 -4.16 -22.78 -3.26
N ALA A 103 -3.34 -22.90 -4.29
CA ALA A 103 -3.18 -21.88 -5.33
C ALA A 103 -4.29 -21.95 -6.38
N ASP A 104 -5.55 -22.07 -5.94
CA ASP A 104 -6.74 -22.26 -6.77
C ASP A 104 -7.58 -20.99 -6.97
N GLY A 105 -7.10 -19.85 -6.45
CA GLY A 105 -7.74 -18.55 -6.56
C GLY A 105 -8.85 -18.27 -5.56
N TYR A 106 -9.11 -19.16 -4.59
CA TYR A 106 -10.18 -18.97 -3.61
C TYR A 106 -9.73 -18.48 -2.24
N THR A 107 -8.42 -18.28 -2.06
CA THR A 107 -7.86 -17.60 -0.89
C THR A 107 -6.89 -16.55 -1.35
N CYS A 108 -7.06 -15.31 -0.88
CA CYS A 108 -6.16 -14.20 -1.16
C CYS A 108 -5.82 -13.42 0.12
N TYR A 109 -4.74 -12.68 0.07
CA TYR A 109 -4.26 -11.84 1.16
C TYR A 109 -4.43 -10.37 0.81
N PHE A 110 -5.17 -9.63 1.62
CA PHE A 110 -5.27 -8.18 1.55
C PHE A 110 -4.42 -7.55 2.63
N THR A 111 -3.48 -6.72 2.23
CA THR A 111 -2.52 -6.08 3.13
C THR A 111 -2.14 -4.68 2.62
N HIS A 112 -1.11 -4.09 3.19
CA HIS A 112 -0.63 -2.76 2.81
C HIS A 112 0.90 -2.66 2.90
N THR A 113 1.45 -1.50 2.62
CA THR A 113 2.87 -1.11 2.59
C THR A 113 3.74 -1.66 3.74
N VAL A 114 3.13 -2.04 4.89
CA VAL A 114 3.90 -2.61 6.02
C VAL A 114 4.67 -3.87 5.65
N SER A 115 4.13 -4.71 4.76
CA SER A 115 4.80 -5.94 4.32
C SER A 115 6.07 -5.63 3.52
N TRP A 116 6.06 -4.56 2.73
CA TRP A 116 7.25 -4.06 2.02
C TRP A 116 8.30 -3.51 2.99
N TYR A 117 7.86 -2.81 4.04
CA TYR A 117 8.78 -2.36 5.09
C TYR A 117 9.41 -3.53 5.86
N GLN A 118 8.64 -4.59 6.13
CA GLN A 118 9.17 -5.82 6.73
C GLN A 118 10.22 -6.51 5.83
N GLU A 119 9.98 -6.58 4.52
CA GLU A 119 10.99 -7.04 3.55
C GLU A 119 12.25 -6.15 3.59
N ALA A 120 12.07 -4.85 3.63
CA ALA A 120 13.18 -3.89 3.70
C ALA A 120 14.03 -4.08 4.96
N CYS A 121 13.39 -4.33 6.10
CA CYS A 121 14.05 -4.57 7.39
C CYS A 121 14.60 -6.00 7.55
N GLY A 122 14.27 -6.94 6.63
CA GLY A 122 14.66 -8.35 6.76
C GLY A 122 14.00 -9.05 7.95
N THR A 123 12.80 -8.62 8.35
CA THR A 123 12.06 -9.14 9.51
C THR A 123 10.97 -10.17 9.15
N VAL A 124 10.85 -10.50 7.86
CA VAL A 124 9.97 -11.58 7.40
C VAL A 124 10.64 -12.92 7.67
N ASP A 125 9.96 -13.79 8.42
CA ASP A 125 10.51 -15.09 8.84
C ASP A 125 9.97 -16.23 7.98
N GLY A 126 10.87 -16.88 7.22
CA GLY A 126 10.60 -18.12 6.50
C GLY A 126 9.77 -17.99 5.23
N PHE A 127 9.49 -16.78 4.75
CA PHE A 127 8.86 -16.50 3.45
C PHE A 127 9.22 -15.09 2.95
N SER A 128 8.80 -14.75 1.72
CA SER A 128 8.95 -13.41 1.13
C SER A 128 7.63 -12.96 0.50
N TYR A 129 7.21 -11.73 0.79
CA TYR A 129 6.02 -11.13 0.17
C TYR A 129 6.17 -10.93 -1.34
N ILE A 130 7.42 -10.87 -1.83
CA ILE A 130 7.72 -10.66 -3.26
C ILE A 130 7.83 -11.98 -4.01
N ASN A 131 8.42 -13.03 -3.37
CA ASN A 131 8.76 -14.26 -4.08
C ASN A 131 7.75 -15.39 -3.91
N ASP A 132 7.01 -15.40 -2.79
CA ASP A 132 6.12 -16.50 -2.41
C ASP A 132 4.63 -16.21 -2.64
N PHE A 133 4.35 -15.08 -3.32
CA PHE A 133 3.00 -14.69 -3.72
C PHE A 133 2.92 -14.33 -5.21
N GLU A 134 1.71 -14.38 -5.75
CA GLU A 134 1.35 -13.77 -7.03
C GLU A 134 0.61 -12.46 -6.76
N PRO A 135 1.17 -11.30 -7.12
CA PRO A 135 0.50 -10.01 -6.93
C PRO A 135 -0.71 -9.89 -7.84
N ALA A 136 -1.84 -9.41 -7.30
CA ALA A 136 -3.05 -9.14 -8.07
C ALA A 136 -3.31 -7.64 -8.29
N GLY A 137 -2.45 -6.78 -7.76
CA GLY A 137 -2.51 -5.34 -7.96
C GLY A 137 -2.82 -4.55 -6.70
N ILE A 138 -2.72 -3.22 -6.82
CA ILE A 138 -3.04 -2.23 -5.77
C ILE A 138 -4.41 -1.64 -6.07
N ALA A 139 -5.24 -1.41 -5.05
CA ALA A 139 -6.60 -0.90 -5.20
C ALA A 139 -6.85 0.43 -4.50
N VAL A 140 -6.17 0.71 -3.39
CA VAL A 140 -6.40 1.90 -2.56
C VAL A 140 -5.07 2.50 -2.12
N ALA A 141 -4.99 3.83 -2.10
CA ALA A 141 -3.94 4.58 -1.43
C ALA A 141 -4.54 5.41 -0.30
N ASP A 142 -3.84 5.49 0.83
CA ASP A 142 -4.15 6.39 1.93
C ASP A 142 -2.91 7.24 2.23
N LYS A 143 -3.05 8.54 2.02
CA LYS A 143 -2.00 9.55 2.19
C LYS A 143 -2.15 10.31 3.51
N THR A 144 -2.95 9.79 4.45
CA THR A 144 -3.29 10.48 5.68
C THR A 144 -2.56 9.96 6.91
N PHE A 145 -1.50 9.16 6.72
CA PHE A 145 -0.66 8.76 7.84
C PHE A 145 -0.03 10.00 8.48
N CYS A 146 -0.16 10.15 9.78
CA CYS A 146 0.19 11.38 10.46
C CYS A 146 0.86 11.10 11.82
N ILE A 147 1.47 12.13 12.39
CA ILE A 147 1.95 12.14 13.78
C ILE A 147 0.93 12.91 14.61
N ALA A 148 0.40 12.28 15.63
CA ALA A 148 -0.61 12.84 16.53
C ALA A 148 -0.18 12.78 17.99
N MET A 149 -0.74 13.68 18.81
CA MET A 149 -0.56 13.76 20.26
C MET A 149 -1.86 14.10 20.93
N ARG A 150 -1.96 13.89 22.26
CA ARG A 150 -3.07 14.47 23.01
C ARG A 150 -3.01 15.98 22.99
N ALA A 151 -4.17 16.64 22.88
CA ALA A 151 -4.27 18.09 22.81
C ALA A 151 -3.80 18.80 24.09
N ASP A 152 -3.85 18.11 25.24
CA ASP A 152 -3.39 18.64 26.53
C ASP A 152 -1.86 18.63 26.70
N SER A 153 -1.10 18.06 25.77
CA SER A 153 0.36 18.07 25.75
C SER A 153 0.97 19.48 25.60
N GLY A 154 0.21 20.41 25.02
CA GLY A 154 0.69 21.74 24.66
C GLY A 154 1.53 21.83 23.38
N ILE A 155 1.91 20.67 22.80
CA ILE A 155 2.65 20.57 21.52
C ILE A 155 1.63 20.51 20.38
N LYS A 156 1.76 21.38 19.37
CA LYS A 156 0.75 21.55 18.31
C LYS A 156 1.30 21.41 16.90
N THR A 157 2.60 21.48 16.73
CA THR A 157 3.29 21.42 15.44
C THR A 157 4.48 20.47 15.51
N ALA A 158 5.01 20.06 14.36
CA ALA A 158 6.26 19.30 14.31
C ALA A 158 7.43 20.11 14.88
N ASP A 159 7.45 21.43 14.64
CA ASP A 159 8.49 22.33 15.19
C ASP A 159 8.45 22.38 16.72
N ASP A 160 7.26 22.43 17.33
CA ASP A 160 7.11 22.38 18.80
C ASP A 160 7.67 21.05 19.35
N LEU A 161 7.35 19.92 18.68
CA LEU A 161 7.84 18.60 19.07
C LEU A 161 9.36 18.52 18.98
N VAL A 162 9.93 18.98 17.87
CA VAL A 162 11.39 19.00 17.65
C VAL A 162 12.08 19.89 18.71
N ALA A 163 11.52 21.08 18.99
CA ALA A 163 12.06 21.98 20.02
C ALA A 163 12.05 21.32 21.41
N TYR A 164 10.93 20.69 21.78
CA TYR A 164 10.81 19.99 23.06
C TYR A 164 11.82 18.84 23.19
N LEU A 165 11.96 18.00 22.16
CA LEU A 165 12.86 16.85 22.18
C LEU A 165 14.35 17.23 22.13
N LYS A 166 14.70 18.38 21.56
CA LYS A 166 16.07 18.92 21.63
C LYS A 166 16.47 19.27 23.06
N ASP A 167 15.54 19.81 23.84
CA ASP A 167 15.79 20.17 25.25
C ASP A 167 15.60 18.97 26.18
N ASN A 168 14.84 17.97 25.76
CA ASN A 168 14.50 16.77 26.54
C ASN A 168 14.67 15.51 25.68
N PRO A 169 15.89 15.05 25.39
CA PRO A 169 16.12 13.85 24.59
C PRO A 169 15.41 12.64 25.22
N GLU A 170 14.67 11.89 24.38
CA GLU A 170 13.83 10.75 24.82
C GLU A 170 12.79 11.11 25.90
N GLY A 171 12.47 12.39 26.08
CA GLY A 171 11.53 12.88 27.09
C GLY A 171 10.05 12.60 26.78
N LEU A 172 9.74 12.05 25.59
CA LEU A 172 8.40 11.63 25.18
C LEU A 172 8.45 10.25 24.57
N SER A 173 7.45 9.43 24.95
CA SER A 173 7.25 8.10 24.41
C SER A 173 6.46 8.13 23.09
N VAL A 174 6.86 7.28 22.13
CA VAL A 174 6.17 7.13 20.85
C VAL A 174 5.67 5.70 20.67
N SER A 175 4.42 5.56 20.24
CA SER A 175 3.85 4.27 19.90
C SER A 175 4.58 3.68 18.69
N THR A 176 5.24 2.57 18.90
CA THR A 176 5.88 1.77 17.86
C THR A 176 5.17 0.43 17.67
N SER A 177 5.58 -0.30 16.66
CA SER A 177 5.23 -1.68 16.42
C SER A 177 6.38 -2.27 15.61
N TYR A 178 7.08 -3.25 16.19
CA TYR A 178 8.29 -3.82 15.61
C TYR A 178 8.15 -4.12 14.11
N ALA A 179 8.99 -3.50 13.30
CA ALA A 179 8.92 -3.51 11.83
C ALA A 179 7.54 -3.13 11.27
N GLY A 180 6.81 -2.27 11.97
CA GLY A 180 5.54 -1.70 11.53
C GLY A 180 5.72 -0.35 10.85
N LEU A 181 4.68 0.15 10.17
CA LEU A 181 4.76 1.44 9.47
C LEU A 181 5.00 2.62 10.43
N ALA A 182 4.58 2.49 11.70
CA ALA A 182 4.90 3.48 12.73
C ALA A 182 6.40 3.59 12.98
N ASP A 183 7.12 2.46 13.02
CA ASP A 183 8.58 2.46 13.17
C ASP A 183 9.24 3.16 11.97
N TYR A 184 8.72 2.91 10.77
CA TYR A 184 9.23 3.57 9.56
C TYR A 184 9.09 5.09 9.62
N VAL A 185 7.93 5.59 10.08
CA VAL A 185 7.69 7.03 10.25
C VAL A 185 8.56 7.61 11.37
N VAL A 186 8.66 6.93 12.51
CA VAL A 186 9.54 7.35 13.62
C VAL A 186 10.98 7.48 13.14
N TYR A 187 11.48 6.45 12.42
CA TYR A 187 12.83 6.44 11.89
C TYR A 187 13.10 7.63 10.94
N GLN A 188 12.18 7.89 9.99
CA GLN A 188 12.28 9.04 9.08
C GLN A 188 12.30 10.37 9.85
N PHE A 189 11.37 10.55 10.80
CA PHE A 189 11.26 11.76 11.59
C PHE A 189 12.55 12.02 12.39
N GLU A 190 13.07 11.02 13.08
CA GLU A 190 14.32 11.10 13.85
C GLU A 190 15.53 11.40 12.94
N LYS A 191 15.59 10.75 11.77
CA LYS A 191 16.67 10.98 10.79
C LYS A 191 16.63 12.40 10.20
N ALA A 192 15.42 12.90 9.89
CA ALA A 192 15.26 14.25 9.32
C ALA A 192 15.54 15.37 10.33
N THR A 193 15.21 15.15 11.61
CA THR A 193 15.24 16.20 12.64
C THR A 193 16.44 16.10 13.59
N GLY A 194 17.06 14.93 13.67
CA GLY A 194 18.18 14.64 14.60
C GLY A 194 17.76 14.46 16.07
N VAL A 195 16.44 14.45 16.38
CA VAL A 195 15.93 14.17 17.73
C VAL A 195 15.77 12.68 17.95
N LYS A 196 15.50 12.26 19.20
CA LYS A 196 15.19 10.89 19.60
C LYS A 196 13.93 10.84 20.44
N MET A 197 13.13 9.79 20.24
CA MET A 197 11.92 9.48 20.98
C MET A 197 12.07 8.13 21.68
N GLU A 198 11.39 7.94 22.82
CA GLU A 198 11.36 6.65 23.49
C GLU A 198 10.32 5.73 22.83
N GLY A 199 10.78 4.72 22.09
CA GLY A 199 9.88 3.76 21.42
C GLY A 199 9.22 2.81 22.41
N VAL A 200 7.88 2.76 22.42
CA VAL A 200 7.07 1.82 23.22
C VAL A 200 6.25 0.96 22.28
N ASP A 201 6.58 -0.32 22.20
CA ASP A 201 5.80 -1.28 21.41
C ASP A 201 4.50 -1.66 22.12
N ILE A 202 3.39 -1.15 21.60
CA ILE A 202 2.03 -1.49 22.08
C ILE A 202 1.25 -2.28 21.02
N GLY A 203 1.96 -2.90 20.08
CA GLY A 203 1.41 -3.74 19.03
C GLY A 203 0.96 -2.98 17.77
N SER A 204 0.51 -3.75 16.81
CA SER A 204 0.18 -3.24 15.46
C SER A 204 -1.28 -2.82 15.28
N ASN A 205 -2.15 -3.07 16.28
CA ASN A 205 -3.56 -2.78 16.14
C ASN A 205 -3.85 -1.29 16.34
N ALA A 206 -4.52 -0.66 15.39
CA ALA A 206 -4.83 0.76 15.44
C ALA A 206 -5.65 1.15 16.67
N THR A 207 -6.69 0.38 17.01
CA THR A 207 -7.54 0.65 18.18
C THR A 207 -6.76 0.61 19.50
N ASP A 208 -5.91 -0.41 19.69
CA ASP A 208 -5.11 -0.56 20.91
C ASP A 208 -4.11 0.63 21.04
N ARG A 209 -3.57 1.10 19.91
CA ARG A 209 -2.63 2.23 19.86
C ARG A 209 -3.32 3.56 20.14
N VAL A 210 -4.55 3.78 19.64
CA VAL A 210 -5.37 4.95 19.99
C VAL A 210 -5.68 4.96 21.47
N VAL A 211 -6.08 3.83 22.05
CA VAL A 211 -6.31 3.70 23.50
C VAL A 211 -5.03 4.02 24.27
N GLY A 212 -3.86 3.56 23.80
CA GLY A 212 -2.57 3.87 24.41
C GLY A 212 -2.25 5.36 24.46
N LEU A 213 -2.58 6.11 23.40
CA LEU A 213 -2.45 7.57 23.37
C LEU A 213 -3.40 8.24 24.36
N LEU A 214 -4.70 7.88 24.31
CA LEU A 214 -5.74 8.51 25.12
C LEU A 214 -5.55 8.28 26.62
N ASN A 215 -5.06 7.13 27.03
CA ASN A 215 -4.81 6.81 28.44
C ASN A 215 -3.42 7.25 28.94
N GLY A 216 -2.57 7.80 28.05
CA GLY A 216 -1.24 8.29 28.41
C GLY A 216 -0.17 7.20 28.53
N SER A 217 -0.39 6.01 28.01
CA SER A 217 0.65 4.97 27.92
C SER A 217 1.75 5.35 26.92
N VAL A 218 1.42 6.17 25.94
CA VAL A 218 2.34 6.81 25.00
C VAL A 218 1.93 8.28 24.80
N ASP A 219 2.89 9.12 24.43
CA ASP A 219 2.68 10.56 24.20
C ASP A 219 2.44 10.88 22.73
N ILE A 220 3.11 10.14 21.83
CA ILE A 220 3.13 10.36 20.39
C ILE A 220 2.58 9.14 19.68
N LEU A 221 1.71 9.36 18.68
CA LEU A 221 1.06 8.30 17.90
C LEU A 221 1.20 8.54 16.41
N PRO A 222 2.09 7.83 15.72
CA PRO A 222 2.08 7.73 14.26
C PRO A 222 0.92 6.81 13.83
N ILE A 223 -0.06 7.32 13.05
CA ILE A 223 -1.28 6.57 12.71
C ILE A 223 -1.97 7.16 11.46
N ASN A 224 -2.85 6.40 10.78
CA ASN A 224 -3.76 6.97 9.79
C ASN A 224 -4.80 7.87 10.48
N TYR A 225 -5.05 9.03 9.90
CA TYR A 225 -5.98 10.03 10.43
C TYR A 225 -7.39 9.46 10.68
N SER A 226 -7.88 8.60 9.79
CA SER A 226 -9.19 7.95 9.91
C SER A 226 -9.42 7.26 11.27
N ASN A 227 -8.37 6.73 11.89
CA ASN A 227 -8.47 6.07 13.18
C ASN A 227 -8.61 7.04 14.37
N ILE A 228 -8.34 8.33 14.18
CA ILE A 228 -8.37 9.36 15.22
C ILE A 228 -9.29 10.54 14.89
N ALA A 229 -9.98 10.52 13.75
CA ALA A 229 -10.78 11.66 13.23
C ALA A 229 -11.79 12.20 14.27
N ASP A 230 -12.48 11.31 14.95
CA ASP A 230 -13.46 11.68 15.99
C ASP A 230 -12.80 12.40 17.17
N TYR A 231 -11.63 11.94 17.61
CA TYR A 231 -10.87 12.56 18.71
C TYR A 231 -10.24 13.89 18.33
N VAL A 232 -9.90 14.07 17.06
CA VAL A 232 -9.47 15.37 16.52
C VAL A 232 -10.67 16.34 16.49
N THR A 233 -11.83 15.87 16.05
CA THR A 233 -13.06 16.67 15.98
C THR A 233 -13.54 17.09 17.39
N THR A 234 -13.41 16.23 18.41
CA THR A 234 -13.74 16.55 19.80
C THR A 234 -12.67 17.38 20.50
N GLY A 235 -11.51 17.55 19.89
CA GLY A 235 -10.39 18.32 20.43
C GLY A 235 -9.58 17.58 21.51
N GLU A 236 -9.68 16.25 21.58
CA GLU A 236 -8.89 15.41 22.48
C GLU A 236 -7.49 15.12 21.92
N VAL A 237 -7.38 15.07 20.58
CA VAL A 237 -6.15 14.77 19.85
C VAL A 237 -5.83 15.91 18.89
N VAL A 238 -4.56 16.22 18.76
CA VAL A 238 -4.00 17.15 17.74
C VAL A 238 -3.12 16.40 16.78
N VAL A 239 -3.23 16.72 15.49
CA VAL A 239 -2.34 16.22 14.42
C VAL A 239 -1.23 17.25 14.20
N LEU A 240 0.01 16.84 14.38
CA LEU A 240 1.18 17.72 14.19
C LEU A 240 1.54 17.90 12.72
N GLY A 241 1.27 16.89 11.90
CA GLY A 241 1.47 16.92 10.46
C GLY A 241 1.21 15.56 9.81
N VAL A 242 0.84 15.60 8.54
CA VAL A 242 0.65 14.40 7.69
C VAL A 242 1.99 14.02 7.05
N CYS A 243 2.29 12.73 7.02
CA CYS A 243 3.47 12.15 6.37
C CYS A 243 3.22 12.03 4.86
N ALA A 244 3.23 13.15 4.15
CA ALA A 244 3.01 13.20 2.71
C ALA A 244 3.77 14.40 2.11
N ASP A 245 4.09 14.31 0.82
CA ASP A 245 4.81 15.36 0.09
C ASP A 245 3.91 16.58 -0.18
N GLU A 246 2.60 16.33 -0.36
CA GLU A 246 1.58 17.34 -0.62
C GLU A 246 0.38 17.14 0.31
N ARG A 247 -0.37 18.22 0.59
CA ARG A 247 -1.58 18.14 1.42
C ARG A 247 -2.60 17.17 0.83
N CYS A 248 -3.16 16.35 1.69
CA CYS A 248 -4.26 15.48 1.33
C CYS A 248 -5.54 16.31 1.07
N ALA A 249 -6.24 16.00 -0.02
CA ALA A 249 -7.49 16.68 -0.37
C ALA A 249 -8.58 16.53 0.71
N TYR A 250 -8.55 15.47 1.50
CA TYR A 250 -9.47 15.24 2.61
C TYR A 250 -9.09 15.98 3.90
N LEU A 251 -7.85 16.49 3.99
CA LEU A 251 -7.30 17.17 5.15
C LEU A 251 -6.64 18.50 4.74
N PRO A 252 -7.35 19.42 4.06
CA PRO A 252 -6.74 20.63 3.47
C PRO A 252 -6.15 21.57 4.52
N ASP A 253 -6.65 21.53 5.75
CA ASP A 253 -6.22 22.39 6.85
C ASP A 253 -5.07 21.80 7.67
N VAL A 254 -4.74 20.50 7.49
CA VAL A 254 -3.63 19.85 8.21
C VAL A 254 -2.35 19.99 7.37
N PRO A 255 -1.29 20.64 7.90
CA PRO A 255 -0.03 20.75 7.18
C PRO A 255 0.64 19.38 7.02
N THR A 256 1.46 19.23 5.97
CA THR A 256 2.36 18.08 5.90
C THR A 256 3.58 18.29 6.79
N LEU A 257 4.29 17.19 7.13
CA LEU A 257 5.59 17.30 7.79
C LEU A 257 6.62 17.96 6.87
N ALA A 258 6.54 17.70 5.55
CA ALA A 258 7.40 18.32 4.55
C ALA A 258 7.25 19.86 4.52
N GLU A 259 6.03 20.41 4.63
CA GLU A 259 5.79 21.85 4.75
C GLU A 259 6.44 22.47 6.01
N GLN A 260 6.66 21.66 7.05
CA GLN A 260 7.32 22.05 8.30
C GLN A 260 8.83 21.70 8.28
N GLY A 261 9.39 21.36 7.13
CA GLY A 261 10.82 21.08 6.95
C GLY A 261 11.28 19.69 7.43
N VAL A 262 10.33 18.79 7.73
CA VAL A 262 10.63 17.41 8.12
C VAL A 262 10.37 16.47 6.92
N ASP A 263 11.43 15.92 6.35
CA ASP A 263 11.37 14.97 5.25
C ASP A 263 10.88 13.60 5.78
N CYS A 264 9.56 13.41 5.72
CA CYS A 264 8.89 12.21 6.19
C CYS A 264 7.64 11.95 5.34
N SER A 265 7.64 10.84 4.59
CA SER A 265 6.54 10.44 3.71
C SER A 265 6.18 8.97 3.93
N ALA A 266 4.89 8.67 4.04
CA ALA A 266 4.38 7.33 4.32
C ALA A 266 2.99 7.11 3.71
N THR A 267 2.92 6.96 2.40
CA THR A 267 1.68 6.52 1.74
C THR A 267 1.43 5.04 2.01
N LYS A 268 0.24 4.70 2.45
CA LYS A 268 -0.20 3.31 2.57
C LYS A 268 -0.89 2.89 1.28
N TYR A 269 -0.28 1.94 0.57
CA TYR A 269 -0.89 1.26 -0.57
C TYR A 269 -1.49 -0.06 -0.10
N TYR A 270 -2.76 -0.29 -0.41
CA TYR A 270 -3.49 -1.51 -0.06
C TYR A 270 -3.65 -2.36 -1.31
N TYR A 271 -3.29 -3.63 -1.20
CA TYR A 271 -3.15 -4.53 -2.32
C TYR A 271 -3.53 -5.96 -2.01
N VAL A 272 -3.72 -6.73 -3.07
CA VAL A 272 -4.09 -8.15 -2.99
C VAL A 272 -2.97 -9.01 -3.54
N ASN A 273 -2.70 -10.11 -2.83
CA ASN A 273 -1.80 -11.17 -3.25
C ASN A 273 -2.51 -12.52 -3.18
N PHE A 274 -2.22 -13.40 -4.12
CA PHE A 274 -2.61 -14.81 -4.09
C PHE A 274 -1.41 -15.70 -3.74
N PRO A 275 -1.62 -16.97 -3.33
CA PRO A 275 -0.54 -17.94 -3.16
C PRO A 275 0.28 -18.08 -4.43
N LYS A 276 1.58 -18.35 -4.29
CA LYS A 276 2.47 -18.62 -5.42
C LYS A 276 1.97 -19.80 -6.25
N GLY A 277 1.96 -19.66 -7.58
CA GLY A 277 1.48 -20.66 -8.52
C GLY A 277 -0.01 -20.58 -8.82
N THR A 278 -0.74 -19.58 -8.32
CA THR A 278 -2.12 -19.30 -8.78
C THR A 278 -2.11 -19.03 -10.28
N ASP A 279 -3.06 -19.64 -11.01
CA ASP A 279 -3.18 -19.51 -12.46
C ASP A 279 -3.24 -18.03 -12.89
N SER A 280 -2.41 -17.67 -13.85
CA SER A 280 -2.34 -16.29 -14.36
C SER A 280 -3.67 -15.78 -14.90
N ALA A 281 -4.53 -16.65 -15.47
CA ALA A 281 -5.85 -16.26 -15.93
C ALA A 281 -6.80 -15.90 -14.78
N ILE A 282 -6.62 -16.49 -13.59
CA ILE A 282 -7.33 -16.09 -12.36
C ILE A 282 -6.86 -14.70 -11.93
N ILE A 283 -5.53 -14.48 -11.88
CA ILE A 283 -4.94 -13.21 -11.50
C ILE A 283 -5.40 -12.10 -12.46
N GLU A 284 -5.35 -12.33 -13.76
CA GLU A 284 -5.80 -11.38 -14.77
C GLU A 284 -7.27 -10.99 -14.59
N LYS A 285 -8.16 -12.00 -14.44
CA LYS A 285 -9.58 -11.76 -14.20
C LYS A 285 -9.85 -10.99 -12.91
N PHE A 286 -9.14 -11.31 -11.82
CA PHE A 286 -9.27 -10.60 -10.56
C PHE A 286 -8.76 -9.14 -10.68
N THR A 287 -7.62 -8.95 -11.32
CA THR A 287 -7.02 -7.62 -11.59
C THR A 287 -7.94 -6.74 -12.43
N GLU A 288 -8.54 -7.30 -13.51
CA GLU A 288 -9.52 -6.56 -14.32
C GLU A 288 -10.76 -6.17 -13.52
N ALA A 289 -11.28 -7.08 -12.68
CA ALA A 289 -12.39 -6.77 -11.79
C ALA A 289 -12.01 -5.67 -10.79
N MET A 290 -10.80 -5.73 -10.21
CA MET A 290 -10.30 -4.72 -9.28
C MET A 290 -10.13 -3.36 -9.97
N LYS A 291 -9.62 -3.34 -11.23
CA LYS A 291 -9.55 -2.13 -12.03
C LYS A 291 -10.94 -1.50 -12.21
N ALA A 292 -11.92 -2.30 -12.62
CA ALA A 292 -13.29 -1.82 -12.79
C ALA A 292 -13.87 -1.25 -11.49
N VAL A 293 -13.59 -1.86 -10.33
CA VAL A 293 -13.98 -1.34 -9.01
C VAL A 293 -13.33 0.02 -8.74
N THR A 294 -12.04 0.18 -9.00
CA THR A 294 -11.33 1.44 -8.74
C THR A 294 -11.79 2.59 -9.64
N GLU A 295 -12.44 2.30 -10.75
CA GLU A 295 -13.05 3.28 -11.67
C GLU A 295 -14.49 3.66 -11.28
N MET A 296 -15.09 3.00 -10.27
CA MET A 296 -16.47 3.29 -9.80
C MET A 296 -16.49 4.51 -8.89
N PRO A 297 -17.32 5.55 -9.19
CA PRO A 297 -17.48 6.68 -8.29
C PRO A 297 -18.01 6.28 -6.90
N GLU A 298 -18.86 5.27 -6.84
CA GLU A 298 -19.45 4.76 -5.59
C GLU A 298 -18.38 4.10 -4.69
N PHE A 299 -17.41 3.41 -5.29
CA PHE A 299 -16.26 2.88 -4.54
C PHE A 299 -15.38 4.01 -4.01
N ALA A 300 -15.09 5.01 -4.85
CA ALA A 300 -14.33 6.18 -4.43
C ALA A 300 -15.02 6.92 -3.28
N GLU A 301 -16.34 7.12 -3.35
CA GLU A 301 -17.14 7.71 -2.27
C GLU A 301 -17.08 6.85 -1.00
N ALA A 302 -17.26 5.53 -1.11
CA ALA A 302 -17.23 4.64 0.03
C ALA A 302 -15.89 4.71 0.77
N ILE A 303 -14.76 4.56 0.06
CA ILE A 303 -13.43 4.55 0.70
C ILE A 303 -13.01 5.93 1.20
N SER A 304 -13.54 7.02 0.64
CA SER A 304 -13.27 8.39 1.11
C SER A 304 -13.74 8.64 2.55
N THR A 305 -14.71 7.86 3.04
CA THR A 305 -15.16 7.88 4.44
C THR A 305 -14.02 7.60 5.43
N PHE A 306 -13.03 6.82 5.00
CA PHE A 306 -11.78 6.56 5.74
C PHE A 306 -10.57 7.27 5.12
N ASN A 307 -10.81 8.30 4.29
CA ASN A 307 -9.81 9.12 3.61
C ASN A 307 -8.95 8.33 2.59
N GLY A 308 -9.42 7.18 2.13
CA GLY A 308 -8.78 6.44 1.05
C GLY A 308 -9.16 7.02 -0.32
N GLU A 309 -8.24 6.87 -1.26
CA GLU A 309 -8.47 7.20 -2.67
C GLU A 309 -8.25 5.96 -3.55
N PRO A 310 -9.02 5.78 -4.64
CA PRO A 310 -8.75 4.72 -5.59
C PRO A 310 -7.34 4.87 -6.16
N CYS A 311 -6.58 3.77 -6.17
CA CYS A 311 -5.22 3.74 -6.68
C CYS A 311 -5.00 2.42 -7.41
N TYR A 312 -5.24 2.40 -8.72
CA TYR A 312 -5.04 1.19 -9.50
C TYR A 312 -3.60 1.05 -9.98
N VAL A 313 -2.97 -0.06 -9.58
CA VAL A 313 -1.74 -0.57 -10.17
C VAL A 313 -2.00 -2.01 -10.59
N SER A 314 -1.71 -2.34 -11.85
CA SER A 314 -1.97 -3.69 -12.38
C SER A 314 -1.12 -4.76 -11.68
N ALA A 315 -1.51 -6.03 -11.82
CA ALA A 315 -0.72 -7.15 -11.31
C ALA A 315 0.70 -7.18 -11.89
N SER A 316 0.85 -6.86 -13.18
CA SER A 316 2.15 -6.82 -13.86
C SER A 316 3.08 -5.72 -13.33
N ASP A 317 2.51 -4.57 -12.95
CA ASP A 317 3.29 -3.41 -12.48
C ASP A 317 3.51 -3.45 -10.96
N HIS A 318 2.66 -4.16 -10.22
CA HIS A 318 2.71 -4.23 -8.76
C HIS A 318 4.07 -4.75 -8.25
N ALA A 319 4.61 -5.81 -8.86
CA ALA A 319 5.88 -6.39 -8.40
C ALA A 319 7.04 -5.40 -8.55
N ALA A 320 7.10 -4.66 -9.66
CA ALA A 320 8.12 -3.63 -9.90
C ALA A 320 7.95 -2.45 -8.93
N PHE A 321 6.71 -1.99 -8.74
CA PHE A 321 6.36 -0.92 -7.80
C PHE A 321 6.74 -1.29 -6.36
N ALA A 322 6.41 -2.52 -5.93
CA ALA A 322 6.75 -3.02 -4.60
C ALA A 322 8.27 -3.10 -4.40
N GLN A 323 9.01 -3.61 -5.40
CA GLN A 323 10.46 -3.73 -5.32
C GLN A 323 11.14 -2.35 -5.24
N GLU A 324 10.72 -1.38 -6.05
CA GLU A 324 11.22 0.00 -5.99
C GLU A 324 11.00 0.61 -4.60
N THR A 325 9.78 0.49 -4.06
CA THR A 325 9.44 0.97 -2.72
C THR A 325 10.28 0.29 -1.63
N ILE A 326 10.49 -1.03 -1.72
CA ILE A 326 11.34 -1.77 -0.78
C ILE A 326 12.79 -1.28 -0.84
N ASP A 327 13.32 -1.03 -2.03
CA ASP A 327 14.70 -0.56 -2.20
C ASP A 327 14.89 0.86 -1.65
N GLU A 328 13.90 1.74 -1.81
CA GLU A 328 13.86 3.07 -1.16
C GLU A 328 13.84 2.95 0.37
N MET A 329 12.99 2.07 0.91
CA MET A 329 12.91 1.81 2.35
C MET A 329 14.24 1.25 2.90
N LYS A 330 14.87 0.29 2.19
CA LYS A 330 16.20 -0.24 2.56
C LYS A 330 17.27 0.85 2.59
N ALA A 331 17.28 1.76 1.63
CA ALA A 331 18.24 2.86 1.58
C ALA A 331 18.07 3.84 2.76
N LEU A 332 16.89 3.88 3.36
CA LEU A 332 16.62 4.71 4.53
C LEU A 332 17.06 4.04 5.83
N VAL A 333 16.78 2.75 6.01
CA VAL A 333 16.99 2.04 7.29
C VAL A 333 18.32 1.28 7.36
N GLY A 334 19.00 1.07 6.24
CA GLY A 334 20.35 0.44 6.14
C GLY A 334 21.43 1.46 6.28
#